data_255f3730034bb3219b078f75c054bd62
#
_entry.id   255f3730034bb3219b078f75c054bd62
#
_cell.length_a   1.000
_cell.length_b   1.000
_cell.length_c   1.000
_cell.angle_alpha   90.00
_cell.angle_beta   90.00
_cell.angle_gamma   90.00
#
_symmetry.space_group_name_H-M   'P 1'
#
loop_
_entity.id
_entity.type
_entity.pdbx_description
1 polymer ?
#
loop_
_entity_poly.entity_id
_entity_poly.type
_entity_poly.pdbx_seq_one_letter_code
_entity_poly.pdbx_strand_id
1 'polypeptide(L)'
;MVARQGDSEKAGPIPRHVLDIWNRSQLDLSSEDYSRKVSTTKDLRKIWDRLSWTDPESGKEFKWSAHNTVIVDDSPDKLSLQPDNLCMINEFSGDSDDKALLQLIDKLKSLRNATDIPEAIKKLNEEAKTS
;
A
#
# COMPACT_ATOMS: atom_id res chain seq x y z
N MET A 1 -0.70 4.48 -0.37
CA MET A 1 -1.73 5.15 0.35
C MET A 1 -1.96 6.57 -0.15
N VAL A 2 -3.15 7.04 -0.05
CA VAL A 2 -3.64 8.06 -0.97
C VAL A 2 -4.28 9.22 -0.23
N ALA A 3 -4.08 10.48 -0.61
CA ALA A 3 -4.57 11.66 0.07
C ALA A 3 -5.80 12.28 -0.61
N ARG A 4 -6.84 12.51 0.16
CA ARG A 4 -8.01 13.24 -0.30
C ARG A 4 -7.72 14.74 -0.34
N GLN A 5 -8.19 15.38 -1.38
CA GLN A 5 -7.94 16.80 -1.59
C GLN A 5 -8.51 17.68 -0.45
N GLY A 6 -9.63 17.29 0.16
CA GLY A 6 -10.21 18.01 1.28
C GLY A 6 -9.42 17.96 2.58
N ASP A 7 -8.52 16.98 2.73
CA ASP A 7 -7.70 16.83 3.93
C ASP A 7 -6.41 17.66 3.86
N SER A 8 -6.01 18.09 2.65
CA SER A 8 -4.76 18.80 2.43
C SER A 8 -4.70 20.15 3.16
N GLU A 9 -5.83 20.84 3.30
CA GLU A 9 -5.89 22.15 3.95
C GLU A 9 -5.61 22.07 5.45
N LYS A 10 -5.95 20.91 6.08
CA LYS A 10 -5.78 20.70 7.52
C LYS A 10 -4.47 20.05 7.92
N ALA A 11 -3.93 19.25 7.02
CA ALA A 11 -2.75 18.43 7.28
C ALA A 11 -1.43 19.03 6.78
N GLY A 12 -1.47 20.24 6.21
CA GLY A 12 -0.31 20.84 5.54
C GLY A 12 -0.13 20.32 4.12
N PRO A 13 0.95 20.72 3.43
CA PRO A 13 1.14 20.35 2.03
C PRO A 13 1.32 18.84 1.85
N ILE A 14 0.47 18.25 0.99
CA ILE A 14 0.55 16.84 0.64
C ILE A 14 1.42 16.71 -0.62
N PRO A 15 2.38 15.75 -0.64
CA PRO A 15 3.13 15.51 -1.86
C PRO A 15 2.20 15.22 -3.03
N ARG A 16 2.48 15.82 -4.18
CA ARG A 16 1.61 15.71 -5.37
C ARG A 16 1.39 14.28 -5.87
N HIS A 17 2.19 13.32 -5.40
CA HIS A 17 2.07 11.90 -5.77
C HIS A 17 1.16 11.12 -4.83
N VAL A 18 0.66 11.75 -3.77
CA VAL A 18 -0.30 11.15 -2.85
C VAL A 18 -1.70 11.52 -3.32
N LEU A 19 -2.51 10.53 -3.66
CA LEU A 19 -3.84 10.75 -4.24
C LEU A 19 -4.97 10.79 -3.22
N ASP A 20 -4.82 10.06 -2.11
CA ASP A 20 -5.87 10.00 -1.09
C ASP A 20 -5.28 9.47 0.22
N ILE A 21 -5.93 9.73 1.34
CA ILE A 21 -5.56 9.17 2.64
C ILE A 21 -6.79 8.50 3.24
N TRP A 22 -6.64 7.22 3.56
CA TRP A 22 -7.69 6.42 4.19
C TRP A 22 -7.25 6.07 5.61
N ASN A 23 -8.17 6.17 6.53
CA ASN A 23 -7.94 5.82 7.92
C ASN A 23 -8.84 4.64 8.33
N ARG A 24 -8.82 4.32 9.61
CA ARG A 24 -9.57 3.19 10.16
C ARG A 24 -11.09 3.29 9.88
N SER A 25 -11.64 4.48 9.69
CA SER A 25 -13.07 4.66 9.40
C SER A 25 -13.48 4.04 8.07
N GLN A 26 -12.55 3.83 7.13
CA GLN A 26 -12.83 3.20 5.84
C GLN A 26 -12.75 1.66 5.86
N LEU A 27 -12.54 1.05 7.03
CA LEU A 27 -12.40 -0.40 7.16
C LEU A 27 -13.73 -1.13 7.41
N ASP A 28 -14.87 -0.42 7.35
CA ASP A 28 -16.22 -0.97 7.54
C ASP A 28 -16.41 -1.67 8.89
N LEU A 29 -15.79 -1.13 9.93
CA LEU A 29 -15.91 -1.63 11.28
C LEU A 29 -17.26 -1.22 11.88
N SER A 30 -17.85 -2.08 12.72
CA SER A 30 -19.00 -1.71 13.54
C SER A 30 -18.60 -0.60 14.52
N SER A 31 -19.57 0.14 15.06
CA SER A 31 -19.29 1.18 16.06
C SER A 31 -18.58 0.61 17.28
N GLU A 32 -18.95 -0.58 17.69
CA GLU A 32 -18.32 -1.27 18.79
C GLU A 32 -16.88 -1.65 18.48
N ASP A 33 -16.63 -2.24 17.31
CA ASP A 33 -15.28 -2.64 16.89
C ASP A 33 -14.38 -1.45 16.60
N TYR A 34 -14.94 -0.34 16.13
CA TYR A 34 -14.16 0.89 15.92
C TYR A 34 -13.56 1.41 17.22
N SER A 35 -14.30 1.30 18.32
CA SER A 35 -13.86 1.76 19.63
C SER A 35 -12.93 0.79 20.36
N ARG A 36 -12.75 -0.41 19.82
CA ARG A 36 -11.93 -1.48 20.43
C ARG A 36 -10.67 -1.70 19.60
N LYS A 37 -9.64 -2.24 20.26
CA LYS A 37 -8.42 -2.66 19.59
C LYS A 37 -8.64 -4.05 18.97
N VAL A 38 -9.28 -4.09 17.80
CA VAL A 38 -9.55 -5.34 17.08
C VAL A 38 -8.60 -5.51 15.90
N SER A 39 -8.40 -6.75 15.48
CA SER A 39 -7.67 -7.04 14.24
C SER A 39 -8.49 -6.55 13.05
N THR A 40 -7.82 -5.88 12.11
CA THR A 40 -8.46 -5.31 10.92
C THR A 40 -7.87 -5.92 9.66
N THR A 41 -8.67 -5.94 8.58
CA THR A 41 -8.23 -6.39 7.26
C THR A 41 -8.29 -5.21 6.29
N LYS A 42 -7.23 -5.04 5.52
CA LYS A 42 -7.17 -4.04 4.45
C LYS A 42 -7.57 -4.70 3.15
N ASP A 43 -8.67 -4.25 2.56
CA ASP A 43 -9.18 -4.81 1.31
C ASP A 43 -8.86 -3.86 0.16
N LEU A 44 -7.88 -4.21 -0.66
CA LEU A 44 -7.44 -3.40 -1.79
C LEU A 44 -8.50 -3.25 -2.88
N ARG A 45 -9.48 -4.16 -2.95
CA ARG A 45 -10.56 -4.05 -3.92
C ARG A 45 -11.36 -2.76 -3.75
N LYS A 46 -11.48 -2.25 -2.53
CA LYS A 46 -12.14 -0.97 -2.26
C LYS A 46 -11.40 0.19 -2.92
N ILE A 47 -10.08 0.15 -2.89
CA ILE A 47 -9.24 1.15 -3.55
C ILE A 47 -9.38 1.04 -5.06
N TRP A 48 -9.30 -0.17 -5.59
CA TRP A 48 -9.40 -0.41 -7.03
C TRP A 48 -10.77 0.00 -7.60
N ASP A 49 -11.84 -0.17 -6.82
CA ASP A 49 -13.19 0.20 -7.24
C ASP A 49 -13.43 1.72 -7.18
N ARG A 50 -12.77 2.42 -6.28
CA ARG A 50 -13.07 3.83 -5.98
C ARG A 50 -12.09 4.83 -6.57
N LEU A 51 -10.85 4.40 -6.84
CA LEU A 51 -9.80 5.31 -7.32
C LEU A 51 -9.46 5.07 -8.77
N SER A 52 -9.34 6.16 -9.49
CA SER A 52 -8.77 6.20 -10.84
C SER A 52 -7.97 7.48 -10.98
N TRP A 53 -7.12 7.53 -11.97
CA TRP A 53 -6.35 8.72 -12.29
C TRP A 53 -6.40 8.97 -13.79
N THR A 54 -6.68 10.21 -14.15
CA THR A 54 -6.72 10.63 -15.56
C THR A 54 -5.50 11.48 -15.84
N ASP A 55 -4.72 11.09 -16.83
CA ASP A 55 -3.59 11.86 -17.28
C ASP A 55 -4.06 13.19 -17.89
N PRO A 56 -3.67 14.34 -17.33
CA PRO A 56 -4.12 15.64 -17.83
C PRO A 56 -3.62 15.97 -19.24
N GLU A 57 -2.52 15.35 -19.68
CA GLU A 57 -1.97 15.60 -21.01
C GLU A 57 -2.65 14.76 -22.08
N SER A 58 -2.84 13.46 -21.85
CA SER A 58 -3.40 12.54 -22.84
C SER A 58 -4.90 12.32 -22.69
N GLY A 59 -5.49 12.63 -21.54
CA GLY A 59 -6.86 12.30 -21.21
C GLY A 59 -7.08 10.83 -20.91
N LYS A 60 -6.02 10.03 -20.86
CA LYS A 60 -6.10 8.59 -20.63
C LYS A 60 -6.36 8.28 -19.18
N GLU A 61 -7.33 7.41 -18.91
CA GLU A 61 -7.67 6.96 -17.57
C GLU A 61 -6.85 5.73 -17.19
N PHE A 62 -6.28 5.76 -15.98
CA PHE A 62 -5.57 4.64 -15.39
C PHE A 62 -6.34 4.13 -14.17
N LYS A 63 -6.47 2.82 -14.09
CA LYS A 63 -7.09 2.16 -12.94
C LYS A 63 -6.08 1.27 -12.23
N TRP A 64 -6.16 1.25 -10.91
CA TRP A 64 -5.35 0.34 -10.12
C TRP A 64 -6.03 -1.04 -10.07
N SER A 65 -5.20 -2.07 -10.08
CA SER A 65 -5.64 -3.46 -10.03
C SER A 65 -4.59 -4.31 -9.32
N ALA A 66 -4.87 -5.59 -9.17
CA ALA A 66 -3.91 -6.53 -8.59
C ALA A 66 -2.57 -6.55 -9.33
N HIS A 67 -2.58 -6.30 -10.63
CA HIS A 67 -1.36 -6.37 -11.44
C HIS A 67 -0.41 -5.19 -11.24
N ASN A 68 -0.91 -4.05 -10.81
CA ASN A 68 -0.12 -2.82 -10.73
C ASN A 68 -0.09 -2.19 -9.33
N THR A 69 -0.50 -2.92 -8.31
CA THR A 69 -0.59 -2.41 -6.95
C THR A 69 0.36 -3.17 -6.04
N VAL A 70 1.12 -2.43 -5.24
CA VAL A 70 1.89 -3.00 -4.14
C VAL A 70 1.45 -2.33 -2.84
N ILE A 71 1.28 -3.12 -1.79
CA ILE A 71 1.05 -2.60 -0.46
C ILE A 71 2.22 -2.95 0.44
N VAL A 72 2.66 -2.00 1.24
CA VAL A 72 3.73 -2.16 2.22
C VAL A 72 3.11 -2.24 3.60
N ASP A 73 3.38 -3.32 4.30
CA ASP A 73 2.85 -3.53 5.65
C ASP A 73 3.77 -4.48 6.43
N ASP A 74 3.73 -4.37 7.75
CA ASP A 74 4.46 -5.26 8.64
C ASP A 74 3.60 -6.42 9.16
N SER A 75 2.31 -6.43 8.84
CA SER A 75 1.34 -7.37 9.36
C SER A 75 0.66 -8.15 8.23
N PRO A 76 1.15 -9.35 7.88
CA PRO A 76 0.55 -10.12 6.79
C PRO A 76 -0.94 -10.43 6.98
N ASP A 77 -1.37 -10.58 8.24
CA ASP A 77 -2.77 -10.88 8.56
C ASP A 77 -3.74 -9.81 8.05
N LYS A 78 -3.30 -8.56 8.01
CA LYS A 78 -4.11 -7.45 7.51
C LYS A 78 -4.33 -7.49 6.01
N LEU A 79 -3.51 -8.24 5.29
CA LEU A 79 -3.54 -8.40 3.84
C LEU A 79 -4.00 -9.78 3.40
N SER A 80 -4.75 -10.49 4.25
CA SER A 80 -5.19 -11.86 3.98
C SER A 80 -6.02 -12.02 2.71
N LEU A 81 -6.66 -10.93 2.23
CA LEU A 81 -7.45 -10.95 1.00
C LEU A 81 -6.59 -10.77 -0.26
N GLN A 82 -5.44 -10.10 -0.15
CA GLN A 82 -4.52 -9.87 -1.27
C GLN A 82 -3.07 -10.11 -0.84
N PRO A 83 -2.73 -11.33 -0.40
CA PRO A 83 -1.38 -11.60 0.12
C PRO A 83 -0.27 -11.46 -0.92
N ASP A 84 -0.61 -11.65 -2.20
CA ASP A 84 0.36 -11.59 -3.29
C ASP A 84 0.76 -10.16 -3.66
N ASN A 85 0.04 -9.15 -3.16
CA ASN A 85 0.34 -7.74 -3.37
C ASN A 85 1.16 -7.14 -2.23
N LEU A 86 1.48 -7.93 -1.21
CA LEU A 86 2.19 -7.47 -0.04
C LEU A 86 3.70 -7.47 -0.24
N CYS A 87 4.31 -6.31 -0.07
CA CYS A 87 5.74 -6.17 0.14
C CYS A 87 5.95 -5.98 1.65
N MET A 88 6.30 -7.06 2.33
CA MET A 88 6.40 -7.05 3.79
C MET A 88 7.63 -6.31 4.27
N ILE A 89 7.47 -5.50 5.32
CA ILE A 89 8.54 -4.82 6.02
C ILE A 89 8.52 -5.28 7.49
N ASN A 90 9.70 -5.41 8.10
CA ASN A 90 9.78 -5.77 9.50
C ASN A 90 9.28 -4.64 10.39
N GLU A 91 8.57 -5.00 11.46
CA GLU A 91 8.11 -4.04 12.44
C GLU A 91 9.27 -3.26 13.04
N PHE A 92 9.12 -1.93 13.12
CA PHE A 92 10.14 -1.08 13.73
C PHE A 92 10.06 -1.19 15.26
N SER A 93 11.18 -1.61 15.86
CA SER A 93 11.30 -1.82 17.31
C SER A 93 12.03 -0.68 18.03
N GLY A 94 12.38 0.39 17.34
CA GLY A 94 13.12 1.52 17.91
C GLY A 94 14.64 1.44 17.75
N ASP A 95 15.14 0.42 17.05
CA ASP A 95 16.57 0.24 16.80
C ASP A 95 17.07 1.28 15.79
N SER A 96 18.07 2.08 16.19
CA SER A 96 18.67 3.10 15.34
C SER A 96 19.44 2.52 14.14
N ASP A 97 19.82 1.24 14.20
CA ASP A 97 20.53 0.56 13.13
C ASP A 97 19.57 -0.15 12.16
N ASP A 98 18.25 0.02 12.34
CA ASP A 98 17.24 -0.57 11.46
C ASP A 98 17.38 0.01 10.05
N LYS A 99 17.54 -0.85 9.06
CA LYS A 99 17.68 -0.51 7.64
C LYS A 99 16.50 -0.97 6.79
N ALA A 100 15.41 -1.37 7.44
CA ALA A 100 14.26 -1.95 6.73
C ALA A 100 13.69 -1.00 5.67
N LEU A 101 13.57 0.30 5.98
CA LEU A 101 13.07 1.29 5.02
C LEU A 101 14.05 1.50 3.85
N LEU A 102 15.35 1.46 4.10
CA LEU A 102 16.34 1.57 3.03
C LEU A 102 16.28 0.36 2.10
N GLN A 103 16.13 -0.83 2.66
CA GLN A 103 15.96 -2.06 1.89
C GLN A 103 14.65 -2.04 1.10
N LEU A 104 13.59 -1.47 1.67
CA LEU A 104 12.32 -1.31 1.00
C LEU A 104 12.43 -0.44 -0.26
N ILE A 105 13.22 0.63 -0.20
CA ILE A 105 13.46 1.49 -1.37
C ILE A 105 14.00 0.66 -2.54
N ASP A 106 14.98 -0.20 -2.28
CA ASP A 106 15.57 -1.05 -3.31
C ASP A 106 14.55 -2.04 -3.89
N LYS A 107 13.72 -2.63 -3.03
CA LYS A 107 12.64 -3.53 -3.46
C LYS A 107 11.64 -2.80 -4.35
N LEU A 108 11.19 -1.61 -3.94
CA LEU A 108 10.23 -0.82 -4.71
C LEU A 108 10.81 -0.39 -6.06
N LYS A 109 12.09 -0.04 -6.10
CA LYS A 109 12.77 0.28 -7.37
C LYS A 109 12.78 -0.92 -8.32
N SER A 110 12.96 -2.13 -7.81
CA SER A 110 12.95 -3.33 -8.65
C SER A 110 11.54 -3.68 -9.16
N LEU A 111 10.49 -3.25 -8.45
CA LEU A 111 9.11 -3.47 -8.85
C LEU A 111 8.58 -2.40 -9.82
N ARG A 112 9.25 -1.29 -9.95
CA ARG A 112 8.76 -0.09 -10.65
C ARG A 112 8.33 -0.34 -12.09
N ASN A 113 9.03 -1.21 -12.80
CA ASN A 113 8.76 -1.50 -14.21
C ASN A 113 8.08 -2.87 -14.42
N ALA A 114 7.62 -3.51 -13.35
CA ALA A 114 6.97 -4.80 -13.45
C ALA A 114 5.58 -4.65 -14.11
N THR A 115 5.27 -5.56 -15.01
CA THR A 115 3.95 -5.63 -15.65
C THR A 115 2.94 -6.43 -14.82
N ASP A 116 3.44 -7.25 -13.91
CA ASP A 116 2.63 -8.04 -12.99
C ASP A 116 3.29 -8.02 -11.61
N ILE A 117 2.74 -7.20 -10.71
CA ILE A 117 3.30 -7.02 -9.36
C ILE A 117 3.31 -8.31 -8.54
N PRO A 118 2.23 -9.11 -8.47
CA PRO A 118 2.27 -10.36 -7.70
C PRO A 118 3.40 -11.30 -8.14
N GLU A 119 3.61 -11.45 -9.43
CA GLU A 119 4.67 -12.29 -9.97
C GLU A 119 6.05 -11.75 -9.62
N ALA A 120 6.23 -10.43 -9.71
CA ALA A 120 7.49 -9.78 -9.38
C ALA A 120 7.82 -9.89 -7.88
N ILE A 121 6.82 -9.75 -7.01
CA ILE A 121 7.00 -9.94 -5.56
C ILE A 121 7.40 -11.37 -5.25
N LYS A 122 6.75 -12.33 -5.90
CA LYS A 122 7.08 -13.75 -5.73
C LYS A 122 8.54 -14.03 -6.07
N LYS A 123 9.02 -13.47 -7.17
CA LYS A 123 10.44 -13.61 -7.57
C LYS A 123 11.38 -13.01 -6.55
N LEU A 124 11.07 -11.83 -6.02
CA LEU A 124 11.89 -11.22 -4.98
C LEU A 124 11.97 -12.09 -3.73
N ASN A 125 10.86 -12.68 -3.32
CA ASN A 125 10.82 -13.55 -2.14
C ASN A 125 11.61 -14.85 -2.36
N GLU A 126 11.57 -15.41 -3.57
CA GLU A 126 12.36 -16.59 -3.93
C GLU A 126 13.86 -16.29 -3.92
N GLU A 127 14.27 -15.15 -4.48
CA GLU A 127 15.66 -14.71 -4.47
C GLU A 127 16.19 -14.49 -3.05
N ALA A 128 15.38 -13.94 -2.16
CA ALA A 128 15.75 -13.75 -0.76
C ALA A 128 15.96 -15.07 -0.03
N LYS A 129 15.23 -16.13 -0.40
CA LYS A 129 15.39 -17.47 0.19
C LYS A 129 16.64 -18.20 -0.28
N THR A 130 17.15 -17.87 -1.46
CA THR A 130 18.30 -18.54 -2.05
C THR A 130 19.65 -17.86 -1.76
N SER A 131 19.60 -16.67 -1.18
CA SER A 131 20.82 -15.91 -0.83
C SER A 131 21.28 -16.12 0.65
#